data_d9ac5b6e7132979f79f871299c9e3412
#
_entry.id   d9ac5b6e7132979f79f871299c9e3412
#
_cell.length_a   1.000
_cell.length_b   1.000
_cell.length_c   1.000
_cell.angle_alpha   90.00
_cell.angle_beta   90.00
_cell.angle_gamma   90.00
#
_symmetry.space_group_name_H-M   'P 1'
#
loop_
_entity.id
_entity.type
_entity.pdbx_description
1 polymer ?
#
loop_
_entity_poly.entity_id
_entity_poly.type
_entity_poly.pdbx_seq_one_letter_code
_entity_poly.pdbx_strand_id
1 'polypeptide(L)'
;MELFDAIQGRKSIRKFKRTPVPDEDVNTILDAGRRAPSANNTQPWRFVVIRDRALLGKMADAAREMVDRMLPYAEDEKQAQRLAAYKSSFYTFFENAPVVIAVFMGKYSAGTDRLLARMGYSAGDILRLRPLPGLQSVSAAIQNMLLASHALGYGSCWMTGPLVAQEAFEKLLDYDKDTFIAALLPVGVPDEDPPARNRKGLEEIVKQIL
;
A
#
# COMPACT_ATOMS: atom_id res chain seq x y z
N MET A 1 -10.88 -20.16 -5.74
CA MET A 1 -9.82 -19.86 -6.74
C MET A 1 -8.54 -20.52 -6.27
N GLU A 2 -7.84 -21.18 -7.15
CA GLU A 2 -6.54 -21.78 -6.84
C GLU A 2 -5.47 -20.70 -6.65
N LEU A 3 -4.42 -20.99 -5.85
CA LEU A 3 -3.40 -20.01 -5.49
C LEU A 3 -2.69 -19.41 -6.71
N PHE A 4 -2.29 -20.23 -7.67
CA PHE A 4 -1.58 -19.76 -8.86
C PHE A 4 -2.47 -18.93 -9.78
N ASP A 5 -3.76 -19.25 -9.86
CA ASP A 5 -4.74 -18.44 -10.59
C ASP A 5 -4.87 -17.04 -9.97
N ALA A 6 -4.90 -16.98 -8.63
CA ALA A 6 -4.94 -15.70 -7.91
C ALA A 6 -3.68 -14.86 -8.16
N ILE A 7 -2.50 -15.49 -8.14
CA ILE A 7 -1.23 -14.79 -8.40
C ILE A 7 -1.16 -14.26 -9.83
N GLN A 8 -1.58 -15.05 -10.81
CA GLN A 8 -1.51 -14.71 -12.24
C GLN A 8 -2.61 -13.71 -12.64
N GLY A 9 -3.83 -13.91 -12.11
CA GLY A 9 -5.02 -13.14 -12.48
C GLY A 9 -5.12 -11.77 -11.81
N ARG A 10 -4.50 -11.59 -10.62
CA ARG A 10 -4.61 -10.34 -9.87
C ARG A 10 -4.04 -9.15 -10.66
N LYS A 11 -4.86 -8.12 -10.81
CA LYS A 11 -4.51 -6.85 -11.45
C LYS A 11 -4.71 -5.69 -10.48
N SER A 12 -4.05 -4.56 -10.72
CA SER A 12 -4.32 -3.30 -9.99
C SER A 12 -5.54 -2.63 -10.60
N ILE A 13 -6.64 -2.61 -9.86
CA ILE A 13 -7.91 -2.01 -10.24
C ILE A 13 -8.02 -0.61 -9.63
N ARG A 14 -8.44 0.37 -10.44
CA ARG A 14 -8.54 1.79 -10.08
C ARG A 14 -9.93 2.37 -10.27
N LYS A 15 -10.83 1.63 -10.94
CA LYS A 15 -12.24 1.99 -11.09
C LYS A 15 -13.10 0.94 -10.43
N PHE A 16 -14.04 1.39 -9.62
CA PHE A 16 -14.86 0.54 -8.79
C PHE A 16 -16.33 0.88 -8.98
N LYS A 17 -17.18 -0.13 -9.01
CA LYS A 17 -18.62 0.05 -8.89
C LYS A 17 -18.95 0.55 -7.48
N ARG A 18 -20.09 1.23 -7.33
CA ARG A 18 -20.57 1.72 -6.03
C ARG A 18 -21.16 0.61 -5.14
N THR A 19 -21.12 -0.63 -5.59
CA THR A 19 -21.61 -1.79 -4.83
C THR A 19 -20.84 -1.90 -3.51
N PRO A 20 -21.53 -1.94 -2.37
CA PRO A 20 -20.88 -2.14 -1.08
C PRO A 20 -20.11 -3.47 -1.02
N VAL A 21 -19.01 -3.48 -0.27
CA VAL A 21 -18.28 -4.70 0.08
C VAL A 21 -18.77 -5.14 1.47
N PRO A 22 -19.32 -6.35 1.64
CA PRO A 22 -19.77 -6.85 2.92
C PRO A 22 -18.66 -6.86 3.98
N ASP A 23 -19.05 -6.70 5.24
CA ASP A 23 -18.07 -6.72 6.36
C ASP A 23 -17.40 -8.09 6.50
N GLU A 24 -18.10 -9.17 6.18
CA GLU A 24 -17.55 -10.53 6.19
C GLU A 24 -16.40 -10.68 5.20
N ASP A 25 -16.55 -10.14 3.99
CA ASP A 25 -15.49 -10.17 2.96
C ASP A 25 -14.31 -9.29 3.34
N VAL A 26 -14.57 -8.10 3.91
CA VAL A 26 -13.51 -7.23 4.43
C VAL A 26 -12.73 -7.95 5.56
N ASN A 27 -13.44 -8.60 6.48
CA ASN A 27 -12.82 -9.38 7.56
C ASN A 27 -11.99 -10.54 7.01
N THR A 28 -12.45 -11.23 5.97
CA THR A 28 -11.69 -12.29 5.29
C THR A 28 -10.39 -11.75 4.68
N ILE A 29 -10.44 -10.57 4.04
CA ILE A 29 -9.27 -9.90 3.49
C ILE A 29 -8.28 -9.52 4.61
N LEU A 30 -8.77 -8.94 5.71
CA LEU A 30 -7.95 -8.58 6.86
C LEU A 30 -7.33 -9.81 7.52
N ASP A 31 -8.07 -10.92 7.64
CA ASP A 31 -7.57 -12.19 8.17
C ASP A 31 -6.43 -12.75 7.32
N ALA A 32 -6.55 -12.70 5.99
CA ALA A 32 -5.46 -13.08 5.10
C ALA A 32 -4.20 -12.23 5.33
N GLY A 33 -4.36 -10.92 5.52
CA GLY A 33 -3.26 -10.01 5.85
C GLY A 33 -2.55 -10.39 7.15
N ARG A 34 -3.29 -10.62 8.25
CA ARG A 34 -2.71 -10.95 9.54
C ARG A 34 -2.01 -12.32 9.58
N ARG A 35 -2.23 -13.19 8.60
CA ARG A 35 -1.57 -14.48 8.46
C ARG A 35 -0.21 -14.41 7.75
N ALA A 36 0.21 -13.24 7.33
CA ALA A 36 1.52 -13.06 6.72
C ALA A 36 2.66 -13.40 7.72
N PRO A 37 3.82 -13.84 7.25
CA PRO A 37 5.00 -13.94 8.09
C PRO A 37 5.48 -12.57 8.50
N SER A 38 6.06 -12.44 9.68
CA SER A 38 6.70 -11.20 10.13
C SER A 38 8.01 -11.44 10.84
N ALA A 39 8.93 -10.50 10.72
CA ALA A 39 10.22 -10.56 11.38
C ALA A 39 10.05 -10.69 12.90
N ASN A 40 10.64 -11.75 13.48
CA ASN A 40 10.49 -12.12 14.90
C ASN A 40 9.02 -12.27 15.37
N ASN A 41 8.11 -12.56 14.45
CA ASN A 41 6.67 -12.63 14.71
C ASN A 41 6.10 -11.36 15.39
N THR A 42 6.66 -10.20 15.05
CA THR A 42 6.27 -8.91 15.68
C THR A 42 4.91 -8.41 15.23
N GLN A 43 4.41 -8.90 14.08
CA GLN A 43 3.10 -8.54 13.52
C GLN A 43 2.86 -7.00 13.55
N PRO A 44 3.75 -6.23 12.88
CA PRO A 44 3.78 -4.77 13.06
C PRO A 44 2.68 -4.03 12.30
N TRP A 45 1.85 -4.75 11.55
CA TRP A 45 0.73 -4.16 10.81
C TRP A 45 -0.41 -3.73 11.72
N ARG A 46 -1.05 -2.65 11.33
CA ARG A 46 -2.35 -2.19 11.83
C ARG A 46 -3.20 -1.81 10.63
N PHE A 47 -4.49 -2.03 10.73
CA PHE A 47 -5.43 -1.80 9.63
C PHE A 47 -6.54 -0.86 10.09
N VAL A 48 -6.81 0.18 9.30
CA VAL A 48 -7.96 1.06 9.49
C VAL A 48 -8.86 0.91 8.28
N VAL A 49 -10.08 0.46 8.49
CA VAL A 49 -11.09 0.31 7.44
C VAL A 49 -11.90 1.59 7.33
N ILE A 50 -11.90 2.22 6.16
CA ILE A 50 -12.55 3.51 5.91
C ILE A 50 -13.66 3.30 4.89
N ARG A 51 -14.89 3.60 5.32
CA ARG A 51 -16.11 3.60 4.48
C ARG A 51 -16.71 5.00 4.40
N ASP A 52 -16.29 5.92 5.28
CA ASP A 52 -16.77 7.29 5.31
C ASP A 52 -16.31 8.05 4.07
N ARG A 53 -17.26 8.35 3.19
CA ARG A 53 -17.05 9.05 1.92
C ARG A 53 -16.55 10.49 2.14
N ALA A 54 -17.00 11.14 3.20
CA ALA A 54 -16.57 12.51 3.51
C ALA A 54 -15.09 12.51 3.98
N LEU A 55 -14.69 11.52 4.77
CA LEU A 55 -13.31 11.34 5.20
C LEU A 55 -12.40 11.00 4.01
N LEU A 56 -12.82 10.07 3.13
CA LEU A 56 -12.08 9.74 1.91
C LEU A 56 -11.91 10.96 1.00
N GLY A 57 -12.94 11.81 0.89
CA GLY A 57 -12.86 13.07 0.15
C GLY A 57 -11.82 14.02 0.73
N LYS A 58 -11.80 14.22 2.06
CA LYS A 58 -10.80 15.06 2.75
C LYS A 58 -9.37 14.53 2.55
N MET A 59 -9.19 13.22 2.60
CA MET A 59 -7.89 12.59 2.31
C MET A 59 -7.47 12.84 0.84
N ALA A 60 -8.41 12.70 -0.09
CA ALA A 60 -8.12 12.96 -1.50
C ALA A 60 -7.78 14.44 -1.76
N ASP A 61 -8.47 15.38 -1.08
CA ASP A 61 -8.16 16.82 -1.16
C ASP A 61 -6.75 17.12 -0.65
N ALA A 62 -6.35 16.54 0.48
CA ALA A 62 -4.98 16.68 1.00
C ALA A 62 -3.93 16.14 0.02
N ALA A 63 -4.21 15.02 -0.65
CA ALA A 63 -3.32 14.48 -1.68
C ALA A 63 -3.26 15.40 -2.92
N ARG A 64 -4.39 15.98 -3.35
CA ARG A 64 -4.44 16.96 -4.45
C ARG A 64 -3.62 18.20 -4.13
N GLU A 65 -3.80 18.76 -2.94
CA GLU A 65 -3.05 19.92 -2.48
C GLU A 65 -1.54 19.65 -2.50
N MET A 66 -1.11 18.48 -2.03
CA MET A 66 0.30 18.13 -2.03
C MET A 66 0.85 17.98 -3.46
N VAL A 67 0.08 17.39 -4.38
CA VAL A 67 0.47 17.33 -5.80
C VAL A 67 0.59 18.75 -6.40
N ASP A 68 -0.32 19.66 -6.07
CA ASP A 68 -0.24 21.05 -6.53
C ASP A 68 1.01 21.77 -6.02
N ARG A 69 1.40 21.50 -4.77
CA ARG A 69 2.65 22.02 -4.19
C ARG A 69 3.91 21.42 -4.84
N MET A 70 3.82 20.24 -5.41
CA MET A 70 4.94 19.60 -6.13
C MET A 70 5.11 20.13 -7.56
N LEU A 71 4.04 20.61 -8.21
CA LEU A 71 4.08 21.06 -9.62
C LEU A 71 5.19 22.08 -9.94
N PRO A 72 5.44 23.12 -9.11
CA PRO A 72 6.50 24.10 -9.38
C PRO A 72 7.92 23.53 -9.35
N TYR A 73 8.10 22.34 -8.82
CA TYR A 73 9.41 21.66 -8.70
C TYR A 73 9.61 20.60 -9.80
N ALA A 74 8.72 20.55 -10.81
CA ALA A 74 8.92 19.66 -11.93
C ALA A 74 10.17 20.06 -12.73
N GLU A 75 10.95 19.06 -13.17
CA GLU A 75 12.19 19.27 -13.92
C GLU A 75 11.94 19.88 -15.32
N ASP A 76 10.78 19.55 -15.90
CA ASP A 76 10.34 20.06 -17.21
C ASP A 76 8.80 20.12 -17.30
N GLU A 77 8.31 20.74 -18.38
CA GLU A 77 6.87 20.87 -18.65
C GLU A 77 6.19 19.49 -18.83
N LYS A 78 6.86 18.51 -19.40
CA LYS A 78 6.33 17.15 -19.60
C LYS A 78 6.12 16.45 -18.26
N GLN A 79 7.04 16.61 -17.32
CA GLN A 79 6.89 16.10 -15.95
C GLN A 79 5.73 16.79 -15.23
N ALA A 80 5.61 18.12 -15.35
CA ALA A 80 4.50 18.88 -14.77
C ALA A 80 3.14 18.42 -15.31
N GLN A 81 3.00 18.30 -16.62
CA GLN A 81 1.78 17.82 -17.28
C GLN A 81 1.44 16.39 -16.84
N ARG A 82 2.43 15.50 -16.74
CA ARG A 82 2.23 14.12 -16.28
C ARG A 82 1.78 14.08 -14.82
N LEU A 83 2.39 14.89 -13.95
CA LEU A 83 2.01 14.98 -12.55
C LEU A 83 0.58 15.51 -12.38
N ALA A 84 0.21 16.55 -13.12
CA ALA A 84 -1.15 17.08 -13.14
C ALA A 84 -2.18 16.05 -13.62
N ALA A 85 -1.87 15.28 -14.67
CA ALA A 85 -2.72 14.20 -15.17
C ALA A 85 -2.86 13.04 -14.16
N TYR A 86 -1.81 12.76 -13.37
CA TYR A 86 -1.84 11.72 -12.35
C TYR A 86 -2.61 12.11 -11.08
N LYS A 87 -2.88 13.40 -10.86
CA LYS A 87 -3.59 13.90 -9.68
C LYS A 87 -4.89 13.14 -9.42
N SER A 88 -5.73 12.97 -10.44
CA SER A 88 -7.00 12.24 -10.32
C SER A 88 -6.87 10.73 -10.60
N SER A 89 -6.05 10.34 -11.56
CA SER A 89 -5.98 8.97 -12.05
C SER A 89 -5.06 8.06 -11.23
N PHE A 90 -4.18 8.62 -10.39
CA PHE A 90 -3.17 7.87 -9.66
C PHE A 90 -3.10 8.22 -8.17
N TYR A 91 -3.23 9.50 -7.80
CA TYR A 91 -3.09 9.92 -6.40
C TYR A 91 -4.39 9.87 -5.61
N THR A 92 -5.55 10.01 -6.24
CA THR A 92 -6.81 10.20 -5.50
C THR A 92 -7.94 9.25 -5.87
N PHE A 93 -7.75 8.32 -6.81
CA PHE A 93 -8.82 7.41 -7.24
C PHE A 93 -9.38 6.55 -6.10
N PHE A 94 -8.65 6.37 -5.01
CA PHE A 94 -9.11 5.64 -3.83
C PHE A 94 -10.41 6.21 -3.24
N GLU A 95 -10.66 7.51 -3.38
CA GLU A 95 -11.89 8.15 -2.90
C GLU A 95 -13.17 7.57 -3.53
N ASN A 96 -13.05 6.93 -4.69
CA ASN A 96 -14.15 6.32 -5.41
C ASN A 96 -14.42 4.85 -5.01
N ALA A 97 -13.52 4.23 -4.25
CA ALA A 97 -13.72 2.86 -3.79
C ALA A 97 -14.77 2.79 -2.68
N PRO A 98 -15.60 1.74 -2.61
CA PRO A 98 -16.59 1.56 -1.55
C PRO A 98 -15.94 1.34 -0.17
N VAL A 99 -14.72 0.82 -0.14
CA VAL A 99 -13.91 0.68 1.08
C VAL A 99 -12.44 0.92 0.77
N VAL A 100 -11.76 1.58 1.69
CA VAL A 100 -10.30 1.76 1.66
C VAL A 100 -9.73 1.21 2.96
N ILE A 101 -8.71 0.37 2.87
CA ILE A 101 -7.96 -0.11 4.02
C ILE A 101 -6.66 0.68 4.08
N ALA A 102 -6.52 1.55 5.08
CA ALA A 102 -5.25 2.17 5.38
C ALA A 102 -4.40 1.18 6.20
N VAL A 103 -3.23 0.86 5.68
CA VAL A 103 -2.30 -0.07 6.30
C VAL A 103 -1.20 0.71 6.97
N PHE A 104 -1.11 0.56 8.28
CA PHE A 104 -0.07 1.19 9.09
C PHE A 104 1.00 0.18 9.47
N MET A 105 2.21 0.68 9.59
CA MET A 105 3.30 0.00 10.25
C MET A 105 3.47 0.56 11.66
N GLY A 106 3.32 -0.28 12.67
CA GLY A 106 3.65 0.03 14.04
C GLY A 106 5.16 -0.05 14.30
N LYS A 107 5.55 0.32 15.49
CA LYS A 107 6.94 0.32 15.93
C LYS A 107 7.56 -1.08 15.77
N TYR A 108 8.64 -1.14 15.01
CA TYR A 108 9.48 -2.33 14.89
C TYR A 108 10.82 -2.06 15.57
N SER A 109 11.22 -2.90 16.48
CA SER A 109 12.52 -2.80 17.16
C SER A 109 13.09 -4.20 17.33
N ALA A 110 14.25 -4.45 16.76
CA ALA A 110 14.99 -5.70 16.92
C ALA A 110 16.17 -5.52 17.89
N GLY A 111 16.46 -6.57 18.65
CA GLY A 111 17.68 -6.61 19.49
C GLY A 111 18.94 -6.40 18.67
N THR A 112 18.99 -6.97 17.46
CA THR A 112 20.11 -6.83 16.52
C THR A 112 20.37 -5.37 16.16
N ASP A 113 19.33 -4.57 15.90
CA ASP A 113 19.49 -3.15 15.52
C ASP A 113 20.09 -2.35 16.68
N ARG A 114 19.68 -2.65 17.92
CA ARG A 114 20.25 -2.04 19.13
C ARG A 114 21.70 -2.45 19.36
N LEU A 115 22.06 -3.71 19.06
CA LEU A 115 23.45 -4.18 19.15
C LEU A 115 24.34 -3.49 18.12
N LEU A 116 23.90 -3.39 16.86
CA LEU A 116 24.64 -2.68 15.81
C LEU A 116 24.85 -1.21 16.17
N ALA A 117 23.82 -0.53 16.69
CA ALA A 117 23.95 0.84 17.16
C ALA A 117 24.99 0.98 18.29
N ARG A 118 25.04 0.04 19.25
CA ARG A 118 26.07 -0.02 20.32
C ARG A 118 27.47 -0.30 19.78
N MET A 119 27.59 -1.01 18.65
CA MET A 119 28.86 -1.24 17.95
C MET A 119 29.31 -0.01 17.14
N GLY A 120 28.55 1.09 17.14
CA GLY A 120 28.90 2.33 16.46
C GLY A 120 28.41 2.44 15.01
N TYR A 121 27.57 1.51 14.55
CA TYR A 121 26.96 1.63 13.23
C TYR A 121 25.93 2.76 13.20
N SER A 122 25.99 3.60 12.15
CA SER A 122 24.99 4.64 11.92
C SER A 122 23.63 4.05 11.55
N ALA A 123 22.57 4.84 11.68
CA ALA A 123 21.24 4.43 11.23
C ALA A 123 21.22 4.05 9.73
N GLY A 124 22.00 4.76 8.89
CA GLY A 124 22.16 4.45 7.48
C GLY A 124 22.84 3.09 7.23
N ASP A 125 23.88 2.76 8.02
CA ASP A 125 24.52 1.45 7.93
C ASP A 125 23.57 0.34 8.36
N ILE A 126 22.83 0.54 9.45
CA ILE A 126 21.84 -0.42 9.93
C ILE A 126 20.75 -0.64 8.87
N LEU A 127 20.25 0.43 8.25
CA LEU A 127 19.27 0.34 7.17
C LEU A 127 19.81 -0.47 5.98
N ARG A 128 21.09 -0.29 5.62
CA ARG A 128 21.74 -1.04 4.53
C ARG A 128 21.91 -2.52 4.87
N LEU A 129 22.30 -2.85 6.10
CA LEU A 129 22.48 -4.22 6.57
C LEU A 129 21.14 -4.96 6.80
N ARG A 130 20.14 -4.23 7.20
CA ARG A 130 18.83 -4.75 7.59
C ARG A 130 17.71 -3.85 7.01
N PRO A 131 17.43 -3.96 5.70
CA PRO A 131 16.54 -3.03 5.01
C PRO A 131 15.09 -3.20 5.48
N LEU A 132 14.68 -2.40 6.46
CA LEU A 132 13.30 -2.21 6.94
C LEU A 132 12.51 -3.52 7.19
N PRO A 133 12.93 -4.44 8.10
CA PRO A 133 12.25 -5.73 8.28
C PRO A 133 10.77 -5.59 8.68
N GLY A 134 10.41 -4.52 9.39
CA GLY A 134 9.02 -4.21 9.72
C GLY A 134 8.18 -3.91 8.47
N LEU A 135 8.71 -3.08 7.56
CA LEU A 135 8.03 -2.75 6.31
C LEU A 135 7.92 -3.96 5.37
N GLN A 136 8.95 -4.81 5.32
CA GLN A 136 8.89 -6.08 4.57
C GLN A 136 7.75 -6.97 5.10
N SER A 137 7.58 -7.05 6.43
CA SER A 137 6.49 -7.79 7.07
C SER A 137 5.12 -7.22 6.68
N VAL A 138 4.95 -5.90 6.73
CA VAL A 138 3.72 -5.21 6.31
C VAL A 138 3.45 -5.43 4.82
N SER A 139 4.49 -5.42 3.99
CA SER A 139 4.38 -5.70 2.55
C SER A 139 3.87 -7.10 2.26
N ALA A 140 4.31 -8.10 3.03
CA ALA A 140 3.79 -9.46 2.93
C ALA A 140 2.30 -9.52 3.30
N ALA A 141 1.87 -8.81 4.35
CA ALA A 141 0.46 -8.71 4.73
C ALA A 141 -0.38 -8.05 3.62
N ILE A 142 0.09 -6.96 3.03
CA ILE A 142 -0.58 -6.30 1.91
C ILE A 142 -0.73 -7.26 0.73
N GLN A 143 0.32 -8.00 0.36
CA GLN A 143 0.25 -8.95 -0.75
C GLN A 143 -0.82 -10.04 -0.50
N ASN A 144 -0.90 -10.58 0.71
CA ASN A 144 -1.96 -11.54 1.06
C ASN A 144 -3.35 -10.92 0.90
N MET A 145 -3.54 -9.68 1.35
CA MET A 145 -4.82 -8.96 1.22
C MET A 145 -5.22 -8.74 -0.25
N LEU A 146 -4.25 -8.42 -1.12
CA LEU A 146 -4.50 -8.26 -2.56
C LEU A 146 -4.94 -9.58 -3.21
N LEU A 147 -4.30 -10.70 -2.84
CA LEU A 147 -4.67 -12.03 -3.35
C LEU A 147 -6.04 -12.45 -2.84
N ALA A 148 -6.33 -12.24 -1.56
CA ALA A 148 -7.63 -12.54 -0.97
C ALA A 148 -8.74 -11.72 -1.61
N SER A 149 -8.53 -10.41 -1.82
CA SER A 149 -9.48 -9.55 -2.52
C SER A 149 -9.79 -10.11 -3.91
N HIS A 150 -8.77 -10.48 -4.68
CA HIS A 150 -8.96 -11.04 -6.01
C HIS A 150 -9.67 -12.40 -5.98
N ALA A 151 -9.32 -13.27 -5.04
CA ALA A 151 -9.96 -14.59 -4.87
C ALA A 151 -11.45 -14.49 -4.54
N LEU A 152 -11.86 -13.42 -3.84
CA LEU A 152 -13.25 -13.09 -3.52
C LEU A 152 -13.99 -12.37 -4.67
N GLY A 153 -13.32 -12.09 -5.80
CA GLY A 153 -13.90 -11.39 -6.95
C GLY A 153 -13.84 -9.86 -6.87
N TYR A 154 -13.12 -9.32 -5.88
CA TYR A 154 -12.89 -7.88 -5.76
C TYR A 154 -11.65 -7.42 -6.51
N GLY A 155 -11.71 -6.18 -7.01
CA GLY A 155 -10.55 -5.42 -7.44
C GLY A 155 -9.90 -4.71 -6.25
N SER A 156 -8.59 -4.59 -6.30
CA SER A 156 -7.82 -3.83 -5.32
C SER A 156 -6.56 -3.22 -5.95
N CYS A 157 -5.96 -2.25 -5.26
CA CYS A 157 -4.69 -1.65 -5.68
C CYS A 157 -3.83 -1.31 -4.46
N TRP A 158 -2.55 -1.62 -4.55
CA TRP A 158 -1.56 -1.15 -3.57
C TRP A 158 -1.12 0.25 -3.92
N MET A 159 -1.46 1.23 -3.10
CA MET A 159 -1.17 2.64 -3.34
C MET A 159 -0.17 3.19 -2.33
N THR A 160 0.92 3.73 -2.85
CA THR A 160 1.91 4.53 -2.09
C THR A 160 1.97 5.97 -2.59
N GLY A 161 1.51 6.25 -3.81
CA GLY A 161 1.48 7.60 -4.37
C GLY A 161 0.79 8.64 -3.47
N PRO A 162 -0.41 8.36 -2.91
CA PRO A 162 -1.10 9.29 -2.00
C PRO A 162 -0.34 9.63 -0.73
N LEU A 163 0.64 8.82 -0.34
CA LEU A 163 1.43 9.01 0.88
C LEU A 163 2.31 10.27 0.86
N VAL A 164 2.38 10.98 -0.25
CA VAL A 164 2.94 12.34 -0.28
C VAL A 164 2.19 13.28 0.68
N ALA A 165 0.93 12.95 1.04
CA ALA A 165 0.12 13.66 2.03
C ALA A 165 0.02 12.89 3.37
N GLN A 166 1.00 12.06 3.71
CA GLN A 166 0.98 11.17 4.88
C GLN A 166 0.62 11.89 6.17
N GLU A 167 1.24 13.02 6.47
CA GLU A 167 0.98 13.79 7.71
C GLU A 167 -0.49 14.23 7.84
N ALA A 168 -1.12 14.60 6.72
CA ALA A 168 -2.53 14.96 6.72
C ALA A 168 -3.41 13.73 6.93
N PHE A 169 -3.06 12.60 6.34
CA PHE A 169 -3.80 11.35 6.52
C PHE A 169 -3.74 10.86 7.97
N GLU A 170 -2.57 10.90 8.59
CA GLU A 170 -2.37 10.50 9.99
C GLU A 170 -3.18 11.37 10.94
N LYS A 171 -3.25 12.69 10.68
CA LYS A 171 -4.10 13.63 11.43
C LYS A 171 -5.59 13.36 11.23
N LEU A 172 -6.02 13.08 9.98
CA LEU A 172 -7.43 12.82 9.66
C LEU A 172 -7.92 11.49 10.24
N LEU A 173 -7.05 10.49 10.32
CA LEU A 173 -7.38 9.17 10.83
C LEU A 173 -7.22 9.07 12.34
N ASP A 174 -6.60 10.07 12.99
CA ASP A 174 -6.32 10.15 14.43
C ASP A 174 -5.83 8.82 15.02
N TYR A 175 -4.89 8.20 14.30
CA TYR A 175 -4.36 6.91 14.69
C TYR A 175 -3.07 7.07 15.52
N ASP A 176 -2.63 5.98 16.14
CA ASP A 176 -1.49 5.92 17.07
C ASP A 176 -0.24 6.63 16.51
N LYS A 177 0.31 7.59 17.27
CA LYS A 177 1.46 8.43 16.91
C LYS A 177 2.78 7.65 16.72
N ASP A 178 2.85 6.43 17.24
CA ASP A 178 4.01 5.53 17.06
C ASP A 178 3.89 4.67 15.79
N THR A 179 2.95 4.98 14.91
CA THR A 179 2.72 4.28 13.65
C THR A 179 2.84 5.24 12.46
N PHE A 180 3.08 4.71 11.26
CA PHE A 180 2.98 5.47 10.02
C PHE A 180 2.23 4.68 8.95
N ILE A 181 1.58 5.39 8.03
CA ILE A 181 0.86 4.75 6.92
C ILE A 181 1.87 4.17 5.92
N ALA A 182 1.80 2.86 5.70
CA ALA A 182 2.63 2.15 4.73
C ALA A 182 1.97 2.09 3.34
N ALA A 183 0.64 2.02 3.27
CA ALA A 183 -0.12 1.98 2.02
C ALA A 183 -1.60 2.30 2.24
N LEU A 184 -2.29 2.67 1.14
CA LEU A 184 -3.74 2.59 1.04
C LEU A 184 -4.12 1.46 0.09
N LEU A 185 -5.12 0.66 0.47
CA LEU A 185 -5.70 -0.39 -0.35
C LEU A 185 -7.18 -0.09 -0.59
N PRO A 186 -7.55 0.59 -1.69
CA PRO A 186 -8.93 0.62 -2.15
C PRO A 186 -9.36 -0.78 -2.59
N VAL A 187 -10.57 -1.18 -2.19
CA VAL A 187 -11.18 -2.47 -2.50
C VAL A 187 -12.63 -2.26 -2.93
N GLY A 188 -13.07 -2.97 -3.95
CA GLY A 188 -14.45 -2.91 -4.44
C GLY A 188 -14.68 -3.81 -5.63
N VAL A 189 -15.93 -3.91 -6.08
CA VAL A 189 -16.26 -4.62 -7.33
C VAL A 189 -15.62 -3.88 -8.50
N PRO A 190 -14.82 -4.55 -9.35
CA PRO A 190 -14.16 -3.90 -10.48
C PRO A 190 -15.16 -3.27 -11.45
N ASP A 191 -14.86 -2.06 -11.94
CA ASP A 191 -15.55 -1.38 -13.04
C ASP A 191 -14.60 -1.15 -14.22
N GLU A 192 -13.58 -1.97 -14.32
CA GLU A 192 -12.62 -2.02 -15.42
C GLU A 192 -11.98 -3.41 -15.49
N ASP A 193 -11.48 -3.76 -16.64
CA ASP A 193 -10.62 -4.94 -16.84
C ASP A 193 -9.32 -4.51 -17.56
N PRO A 194 -8.33 -3.97 -16.85
CA PRO A 194 -7.10 -3.53 -17.46
C PRO A 194 -6.32 -4.73 -18.04
N PRO A 195 -5.59 -4.54 -19.16
CA PRO A 195 -4.78 -5.60 -19.74
C PRO A 195 -3.71 -6.08 -18.74
N ALA A 196 -3.34 -7.35 -18.87
CA ALA A 196 -2.23 -7.91 -18.14
C ALA A 196 -0.94 -7.14 -18.49
N ARG A 197 -0.14 -6.83 -17.47
CA ARG A 197 1.16 -6.18 -17.67
C ARG A 197 2.23 -7.23 -17.88
N ASN A 198 3.11 -6.99 -18.84
CA ASN A 198 4.28 -7.84 -19.06
C ASN A 198 5.14 -7.94 -17.80
N ARG A 199 5.74 -9.08 -17.61
CA ARG A 199 6.76 -9.35 -16.60
C ARG A 199 8.08 -9.65 -17.32
N LYS A 200 9.17 -9.32 -16.65
CA LYS A 200 10.49 -9.75 -17.10
C LYS A 200 10.56 -11.27 -17.14
N GLY A 201 11.30 -11.80 -18.09
CA GLY A 201 11.61 -13.22 -18.11
C GLY A 201 12.44 -13.65 -16.90
N LEU A 202 12.38 -14.93 -16.54
CA LEU A 202 13.17 -15.42 -15.41
C LEU A 202 14.67 -15.26 -15.66
N GLU A 203 15.11 -15.36 -16.90
CA GLU A 203 16.49 -15.17 -17.34
C GLU A 203 17.03 -13.76 -17.06
N GLU A 204 16.15 -12.74 -16.98
CA GLU A 204 16.54 -11.36 -16.67
C GLU A 204 16.71 -11.10 -15.16
N ILE A 205 16.08 -11.92 -14.32
CA ILE A 205 15.95 -11.65 -12.87
C ILE A 205 16.53 -12.75 -11.98
N VAL A 206 16.90 -13.90 -12.56
CA VAL A 206 17.46 -15.05 -11.84
C VAL A 206 18.92 -15.24 -12.25
N LYS A 207 19.82 -15.25 -11.26
CA LYS A 207 21.20 -15.70 -11.40
C LYS A 207 21.36 -17.01 -10.62
N GLN A 208 21.71 -18.09 -11.29
CA GLN A 208 22.09 -19.35 -10.65
C GLN A 208 23.60 -19.37 -10.40
N ILE A 209 23.98 -19.83 -9.21
CA ILE A 209 25.38 -20.10 -8.83
C ILE A 209 25.43 -21.58 -8.51
N LEU A 210 26.12 -22.35 -9.35
CA LEU A 210 26.26 -23.80 -9.26
C LEU A 210 27.59 -24.17 -8.64
#